data_f0fe8db41bf1479256c3f3cc9e1e179a
#
_entry.id   f0fe8db41bf1479256c3f3cc9e1e179a
#
_cell.length_a   1.000
_cell.length_b   1.000
_cell.length_c   1.000
_cell.angle_alpha   90.00
_cell.angle_beta   90.00
_cell.angle_gamma   90.00
#
_symmetry.space_group_name_H-M   'P 1'
#
loop_
_entity.id
_entity.type
_entity.pdbx_description
1 polymer ?
#
loop_
_entity_poly.entity_id
_entity_poly.type
_entity_poly.pdbx_seq_one_letter_code
_entity_poly.pdbx_strand_id
1 'polypeptide(L)'
;IPRIGSLGASGDLAPLSHLAMALVGEGEILTGNGTRPTGEILFEKGLVAVDLTAKDGLSLINGTSQMSAFATLAHHALSDLLVMADVILAASMDARQCSLDPMRSDVHEVRAHRGQGTVAARMRTILADSDILHHKGGARVQDAYSFRCAPQVHGAVNDAFNRFDEMLRIELNSATDNPLIFPSPDQPGSHEVVSQGNFHGEIVALNCDSMSLAMFELASISERRMDQMLDPARSGLPAFLAKDSGLESGLMIVQYSAGSSLAELHGQATPRSAFSTSKSAGQDDHVSMGATAAWNLLVGVHRLSEVLACELLIACESLRHTSLKSSSYVEGLVALVRTIAEPLNGDRSTSKELRKLASTLMNGGWLARLEAENGRLPR
;
A
#
# COMPACT_ATOMS: atom_id res chain seq x y z
N ILE A 1 7.81 13.78 -16.67
CA ILE A 1 6.37 14.07 -16.62
C ILE A 1 6.10 14.80 -15.31
N PRO A 2 5.46 15.97 -15.33
CA PRO A 2 5.10 16.71 -14.11
C PRO A 2 4.12 15.91 -13.25
N ARG A 3 4.36 15.89 -11.94
CA ARG A 3 3.45 15.29 -10.97
C ARG A 3 2.17 16.12 -10.76
N ILE A 4 2.32 17.43 -10.81
CA ILE A 4 1.23 18.42 -10.61
C ILE A 4 0.85 18.99 -11.97
N GLY A 5 -0.46 19.18 -12.21
CA GLY A 5 -0.97 19.77 -13.45
C GLY A 5 -2.28 19.18 -13.91
N SER A 6 -2.74 18.06 -13.32
CA SER A 6 -4.04 17.46 -13.58
C SER A 6 -5.02 17.73 -12.43
N LEU A 7 -6.25 18.11 -12.78
CA LEU A 7 -7.40 18.18 -11.88
C LEU A 7 -8.34 16.99 -12.10
N GLY A 8 -8.04 16.11 -13.06
CA GLY A 8 -8.94 15.04 -13.50
C GLY A 8 -10.15 15.57 -14.30
N ALA A 9 -10.06 16.79 -14.82
CA ALA A 9 -10.94 17.37 -15.83
C ALA A 9 -10.40 17.07 -17.22
N SER A 10 -11.17 16.53 -18.13
CA SER A 10 -10.69 15.94 -19.39
C SER A 10 -9.50 14.97 -19.20
N GLY A 11 -9.40 14.40 -18.00
CA GLY A 11 -8.30 13.55 -17.59
C GLY A 11 -7.02 14.34 -17.24
N ASP A 12 -5.88 13.76 -17.57
CA ASP A 12 -4.54 14.20 -17.15
C ASP A 12 -3.82 15.06 -18.20
N LEU A 13 -4.52 16.00 -18.87
CA LEU A 13 -4.08 16.74 -20.06
C LEU A 13 -2.64 17.26 -19.99
N ALA A 14 -2.32 18.11 -19.01
CA ALA A 14 -1.01 18.76 -18.95
C ALA A 14 0.14 17.79 -18.70
N PRO A 15 0.07 16.86 -17.74
CA PRO A 15 1.09 15.82 -17.59
C PRO A 15 1.26 14.92 -18.82
N LEU A 16 0.17 14.50 -19.45
CA LEU A 16 0.23 13.65 -20.64
C LEU A 16 0.77 14.41 -21.87
N SER A 17 0.58 15.75 -21.94
CA SER A 17 1.20 16.57 -22.98
C SER A 17 2.74 16.47 -22.94
N HIS A 18 3.36 16.43 -21.76
CA HIS A 18 4.80 16.22 -21.66
C HIS A 18 5.25 14.83 -22.14
N LEU A 19 4.38 13.80 -21.99
CA LEU A 19 4.65 12.49 -22.57
C LEU A 19 4.51 12.51 -24.09
N ALA A 20 3.44 13.14 -24.61
CA ALA A 20 3.17 13.26 -26.03
C ALA A 20 4.26 14.05 -26.77
N MET A 21 4.75 15.14 -26.18
CA MET A 21 5.87 15.91 -26.73
C MET A 21 7.11 15.04 -26.97
N ALA A 22 7.42 14.11 -26.06
CA ALA A 22 8.53 13.21 -26.25
C ALA A 22 8.33 12.26 -27.45
N LEU A 23 7.11 11.84 -27.75
CA LEU A 23 6.79 10.99 -28.90
C LEU A 23 6.96 11.73 -30.22
N VAL A 24 6.66 13.02 -30.27
CA VAL A 24 6.80 13.86 -31.48
C VAL A 24 8.19 14.54 -31.60
N GLY A 25 9.13 14.19 -30.73
CA GLY A 25 10.51 14.71 -30.80
C GLY A 25 10.70 16.07 -30.16
N GLU A 26 9.71 16.60 -29.44
CA GLU A 26 9.73 17.88 -28.74
C GLU A 26 9.99 17.74 -27.24
N GLY A 27 10.24 18.87 -26.57
CA GLY A 27 10.49 18.89 -25.13
C GLY A 27 11.83 18.29 -24.73
N GLU A 28 11.90 17.84 -23.47
CA GLU A 28 13.14 17.34 -22.86
C GLU A 28 12.93 15.98 -22.19
N ILE A 29 13.96 15.14 -22.21
CA ILE A 29 14.02 13.85 -21.52
C ILE A 29 15.03 13.95 -20.38
N LEU A 30 14.62 13.48 -19.18
CA LEU A 30 15.51 13.34 -18.03
C LEU A 30 16.47 12.17 -18.26
N THR A 31 17.76 12.45 -18.13
CA THR A 31 18.86 11.47 -18.24
C THR A 31 19.64 11.40 -16.94
N GLY A 32 20.58 10.48 -16.82
CA GLY A 32 21.48 10.40 -15.66
C GLY A 32 22.32 11.68 -15.43
N ASN A 33 22.48 12.53 -16.47
CA ASN A 33 23.28 13.75 -16.44
C ASN A 33 22.43 15.04 -16.53
N GLY A 34 21.14 14.97 -16.25
CA GLY A 34 20.20 16.09 -16.37
C GLY A 34 19.25 15.96 -17.56
N THR A 35 18.56 17.05 -17.93
CA THR A 35 17.65 17.06 -19.08
C THR A 35 18.38 17.30 -20.39
N ARG A 36 17.87 16.68 -21.46
CA ARG A 36 18.35 16.86 -22.83
C ARG A 36 17.18 16.98 -23.81
N PRO A 37 17.34 17.74 -24.91
CA PRO A 37 16.34 17.82 -25.96
C PRO A 37 15.94 16.42 -26.48
N THR A 38 14.62 16.17 -26.60
CA THR A 38 14.10 14.87 -27.02
C THR A 38 14.58 14.50 -28.41
N GLY A 39 14.59 15.43 -29.38
CA GLY A 39 15.03 15.17 -30.75
C GLY A 39 16.45 14.63 -30.85
N GLU A 40 17.39 15.13 -30.01
CA GLU A 40 18.77 14.61 -29.96
C GLU A 40 18.80 13.15 -29.49
N ILE A 41 18.01 12.83 -28.44
CA ILE A 41 17.96 11.47 -27.88
C ILE A 41 17.32 10.49 -28.87
N LEU A 42 16.22 10.89 -29.52
CA LEU A 42 15.62 10.07 -30.58
C LEU A 42 16.61 9.77 -31.69
N PHE A 43 17.32 10.80 -32.17
CA PHE A 43 18.37 10.64 -33.21
C PHE A 43 19.47 9.69 -32.75
N GLU A 44 20.02 9.85 -31.54
CA GLU A 44 21.04 8.97 -30.97
C GLU A 44 20.61 7.51 -30.84
N LYS A 45 19.31 7.29 -30.60
CA LYS A 45 18.70 5.95 -30.47
C LYS A 45 18.23 5.35 -31.79
N GLY A 46 18.33 6.07 -32.89
CA GLY A 46 17.81 5.66 -34.18
C GLY A 46 16.29 5.56 -34.23
N LEU A 47 15.61 6.34 -33.38
CA LEU A 47 14.15 6.43 -33.32
C LEU A 47 13.65 7.61 -34.14
N VAL A 48 12.51 7.45 -34.77
CA VAL A 48 11.83 8.49 -35.54
C VAL A 48 10.70 9.07 -34.71
N ALA A 49 10.57 10.40 -34.70
CA ALA A 49 9.45 11.09 -34.11
C ALA A 49 8.13 10.66 -34.80
N VAL A 50 7.06 10.60 -34.03
CA VAL A 50 5.73 10.25 -34.54
C VAL A 50 5.12 11.46 -35.23
N ASP A 51 4.67 11.28 -36.49
CA ASP A 51 3.84 12.27 -37.18
C ASP A 51 2.38 12.07 -36.76
N LEU A 52 1.81 13.08 -36.13
CA LEU A 52 0.42 13.03 -35.68
C LEU A 52 -0.56 13.29 -36.81
N THR A 53 -1.62 12.51 -36.85
CA THR A 53 -2.76 12.70 -37.75
C THR A 53 -3.98 13.25 -37.00
N ALA A 54 -5.10 13.37 -37.70
CA ALA A 54 -6.34 13.88 -37.11
C ALA A 54 -6.71 13.06 -35.87
N LYS A 55 -6.98 13.77 -34.74
CA LYS A 55 -7.33 13.29 -33.41
C LYS A 55 -6.18 12.68 -32.59
N ASP A 56 -5.05 12.24 -33.13
CA ASP A 56 -3.97 11.60 -32.39
C ASP A 56 -3.48 12.46 -31.22
N GLY A 57 -3.26 13.77 -31.44
CA GLY A 57 -2.80 14.69 -30.41
C GLY A 57 -3.73 14.72 -29.20
N LEU A 58 -5.04 14.82 -29.40
CA LEU A 58 -5.99 14.80 -28.28
C LEU A 58 -6.06 13.43 -27.62
N SER A 59 -6.03 12.34 -28.38
CA SER A 59 -6.07 10.97 -27.85
C SER A 59 -4.87 10.64 -26.97
N LEU A 60 -3.70 11.23 -27.23
CA LEU A 60 -2.51 11.05 -26.41
C LEU A 60 -2.57 11.73 -25.06
N ILE A 61 -3.35 12.81 -24.92
CA ILE A 61 -3.35 13.64 -23.71
C ILE A 61 -4.65 13.59 -22.91
N ASN A 62 -5.75 13.20 -23.54
CA ASN A 62 -7.08 13.14 -22.92
C ASN A 62 -7.27 11.77 -22.26
N GLY A 63 -7.76 11.75 -21.01
CA GLY A 63 -8.01 10.52 -20.27
C GLY A 63 -7.24 10.41 -18.95
N THR A 64 -7.36 9.25 -18.29
CA THR A 64 -6.99 9.02 -16.89
C THR A 64 -5.63 8.32 -16.70
N SER A 65 -4.75 8.36 -17.70
CA SER A 65 -3.55 7.52 -17.75
C SER A 65 -2.53 7.83 -16.65
N GLN A 66 -2.32 9.11 -16.27
CA GLN A 66 -1.38 9.43 -15.19
C GLN A 66 -1.92 9.01 -13.82
N MET A 67 -3.19 9.32 -13.53
CA MET A 67 -3.77 8.92 -12.25
C MET A 67 -3.85 7.41 -12.12
N SER A 68 -4.17 6.69 -13.19
CA SER A 68 -4.17 5.23 -13.23
C SER A 68 -2.76 4.65 -13.06
N ALA A 69 -1.73 5.31 -13.59
CA ALA A 69 -0.33 4.91 -13.38
C ALA A 69 0.08 5.03 -11.90
N PHE A 70 -0.23 6.13 -11.23
CA PHE A 70 0.03 6.28 -9.79
C PHE A 70 -0.74 5.25 -8.96
N ALA A 71 -2.02 5.04 -9.28
CA ALA A 71 -2.85 4.03 -8.63
C ALA A 71 -2.30 2.61 -8.83
N THR A 72 -1.82 2.26 -10.04
CA THR A 72 -1.22 0.96 -10.34
C THR A 72 0.09 0.72 -9.58
N LEU A 73 0.95 1.73 -9.46
CA LEU A 73 2.17 1.63 -8.67
C LEU A 73 1.85 1.41 -7.18
N ALA A 74 0.85 2.11 -6.66
CA ALA A 74 0.37 1.92 -5.29
C ALA A 74 -0.22 0.51 -5.09
N HIS A 75 -1.06 0.05 -6.02
CA HIS A 75 -1.65 -1.30 -6.01
C HIS A 75 -0.57 -2.39 -5.98
N HIS A 76 0.42 -2.29 -6.86
CA HIS A 76 1.52 -3.27 -6.91
C HIS A 76 2.26 -3.39 -5.58
N ALA A 77 2.60 -2.26 -4.96
CA ALA A 77 3.28 -2.26 -3.67
C ALA A 77 2.37 -2.75 -2.52
N LEU A 78 1.07 -2.44 -2.56
CA LEU A 78 0.11 -2.86 -1.54
C LEU A 78 -0.21 -4.36 -1.59
N SER A 79 -0.20 -5.00 -2.75
CA SER A 79 -0.62 -6.40 -2.92
C SER A 79 0.10 -7.37 -1.99
N ASP A 80 1.41 -7.26 -1.87
CA ASP A 80 2.23 -8.07 -0.97
C ASP A 80 2.28 -7.48 0.45
N LEU A 81 2.31 -6.14 0.57
CA LEU A 81 2.43 -5.44 1.84
C LEU A 81 1.26 -5.73 2.79
N LEU A 82 0.03 -5.84 2.26
CA LEU A 82 -1.15 -6.20 3.06
C LEU A 82 -1.08 -7.63 3.61
N VAL A 83 -0.57 -8.57 2.83
CA VAL A 83 -0.35 -9.95 3.32
C VAL A 83 0.79 -9.99 4.32
N MET A 84 1.89 -9.25 4.07
CA MET A 84 2.99 -9.13 5.02
C MET A 84 2.56 -8.49 6.34
N ALA A 85 1.58 -7.56 6.33
CA ALA A 85 1.00 -7.01 7.56
C ALA A 85 0.35 -8.09 8.44
N ASP A 86 -0.28 -9.11 7.83
CA ASP A 86 -0.82 -10.25 8.57
C ASP A 86 0.29 -11.19 9.10
N VAL A 87 1.39 -11.36 8.35
CA VAL A 87 2.56 -12.13 8.84
C VAL A 87 3.22 -11.40 10.01
N ILE A 88 3.32 -10.07 9.97
CA ILE A 88 3.83 -9.24 11.07
C ILE A 88 2.89 -9.31 12.29
N LEU A 89 1.58 -9.24 12.06
CA LEU A 89 0.56 -9.45 13.11
C LEU A 89 0.77 -10.81 13.79
N ALA A 90 1.05 -11.87 13.03
CA ALA A 90 1.28 -13.20 13.60
C ALA A 90 2.51 -13.21 14.52
N ALA A 91 3.62 -12.59 14.12
CA ALA A 91 4.78 -12.41 14.99
C ALA A 91 4.44 -11.63 16.28
N SER A 92 3.64 -10.59 16.16
CA SER A 92 3.16 -9.80 17.30
C SER A 92 2.22 -10.60 18.22
N MET A 93 1.36 -11.47 17.65
CA MET A 93 0.47 -12.37 18.43
C MET A 93 1.27 -13.42 19.21
N ASP A 94 2.27 -14.03 18.59
CA ASP A 94 3.18 -14.95 19.26
C ASP A 94 3.94 -14.25 20.39
N ALA A 95 4.52 -13.09 20.10
CA ALA A 95 5.26 -12.29 21.10
C ALA A 95 4.38 -11.93 22.32
N ARG A 96 3.08 -11.72 22.11
CA ARG A 96 2.11 -11.39 23.15
C ARG A 96 1.36 -12.60 23.71
N GLN A 97 1.62 -13.82 23.22
CA GLN A 97 0.98 -15.05 23.66
C GLN A 97 -0.55 -14.92 23.60
N CYS A 98 -1.08 -14.42 22.46
CA CYS A 98 -2.49 -14.15 22.26
C CYS A 98 -3.31 -15.43 22.09
N SER A 99 -4.65 -15.34 22.28
CA SER A 99 -5.55 -16.42 21.93
C SER A 99 -5.78 -16.53 20.41
N LEU A 100 -5.93 -17.77 19.91
CA LEU A 100 -6.37 -18.03 18.53
C LEU A 100 -7.90 -18.07 18.38
N ASP A 101 -8.67 -18.01 19.47
CA ASP A 101 -10.14 -18.05 19.40
C ASP A 101 -10.74 -16.99 18.48
N PRO A 102 -10.24 -15.74 18.44
CA PRO A 102 -10.74 -14.74 17.49
C PRO A 102 -10.53 -15.12 16.01
N MET A 103 -9.69 -16.10 15.71
CA MET A 103 -9.37 -16.54 14.34
C MET A 103 -10.20 -17.77 13.90
N ARG A 104 -11.08 -18.30 14.72
CA ARG A 104 -11.91 -19.48 14.42
C ARG A 104 -12.82 -19.21 13.22
N SER A 105 -13.02 -20.23 12.36
CA SER A 105 -13.84 -20.10 11.14
C SER A 105 -15.30 -19.80 11.47
N ASP A 106 -15.88 -20.47 12.47
CA ASP A 106 -17.27 -20.30 12.87
C ASP A 106 -17.59 -18.87 13.33
N VAL A 107 -16.64 -18.17 13.96
CA VAL A 107 -16.76 -16.75 14.32
C VAL A 107 -16.96 -15.87 13.09
N HIS A 108 -16.29 -16.21 11.98
CA HIS A 108 -16.33 -15.43 10.74
C HIS A 108 -17.46 -15.84 9.80
N GLU A 109 -17.95 -17.07 9.92
CA GLU A 109 -19.12 -17.56 9.17
C GLU A 109 -20.41 -16.85 9.60
N VAL A 110 -20.59 -16.58 10.90
CA VAL A 110 -21.78 -15.86 11.41
C VAL A 110 -21.73 -14.34 11.13
N ARG A 111 -20.61 -13.82 10.64
CA ARG A 111 -20.45 -12.45 10.15
C ARG A 111 -19.59 -12.45 8.87
N ALA A 112 -20.20 -12.87 7.77
CA ALA A 112 -19.57 -13.36 6.56
C ALA A 112 -18.98 -12.24 5.64
N HIS A 113 -18.22 -11.30 6.18
CA HIS A 113 -17.40 -10.38 5.38
C HIS A 113 -16.19 -11.13 4.82
N ARG A 114 -15.99 -11.07 3.50
CA ARG A 114 -14.98 -11.85 2.79
C ARG A 114 -13.57 -11.59 3.31
N GLY A 115 -13.15 -10.33 3.38
CA GLY A 115 -11.82 -9.96 3.85
C GLY A 115 -11.57 -10.39 5.29
N GLN A 116 -12.58 -10.27 6.18
CA GLN A 116 -12.49 -10.74 7.56
C GLN A 116 -12.23 -12.25 7.63
N GLY A 117 -12.96 -13.04 6.85
CA GLY A 117 -12.77 -14.49 6.77
C GLY A 117 -11.40 -14.87 6.20
N THR A 118 -10.93 -14.15 5.17
CA THR A 118 -9.61 -14.36 4.55
C THR A 118 -8.48 -14.11 5.53
N VAL A 119 -8.50 -12.99 6.27
CA VAL A 119 -7.47 -12.67 7.27
C VAL A 119 -7.46 -13.73 8.38
N ALA A 120 -8.61 -14.12 8.91
CA ALA A 120 -8.68 -15.16 9.93
C ALA A 120 -8.14 -16.52 9.43
N ALA A 121 -8.44 -16.91 8.20
CA ALA A 121 -7.90 -18.12 7.58
C ALA A 121 -6.37 -18.02 7.42
N ARG A 122 -5.87 -16.87 6.99
CA ARG A 122 -4.44 -16.59 6.87
C ARG A 122 -3.73 -16.72 8.22
N MET A 123 -4.30 -16.12 9.28
CA MET A 123 -3.75 -16.21 10.63
C MET A 123 -3.71 -17.66 11.15
N ARG A 124 -4.77 -18.45 10.93
CA ARG A 124 -4.77 -19.88 11.27
C ARG A 124 -3.68 -20.68 10.52
N THR A 125 -3.45 -20.33 9.25
CA THR A 125 -2.40 -20.99 8.45
C THR A 125 -1.01 -20.61 8.96
N ILE A 126 -0.76 -19.32 9.20
CA ILE A 126 0.54 -18.82 9.64
C ILE A 126 0.92 -19.38 11.02
N LEU A 127 -0.04 -19.46 11.95
CA LEU A 127 0.21 -19.78 13.37
C LEU A 127 -0.09 -21.26 13.71
N ALA A 128 -0.32 -22.12 12.71
CA ALA A 128 -0.76 -23.50 12.90
C ALA A 128 0.18 -24.36 13.75
N ASP A 129 1.49 -24.11 13.66
CA ASP A 129 2.56 -24.87 14.33
C ASP A 129 3.31 -24.03 15.39
N SER A 130 2.69 -22.97 15.92
CA SER A 130 3.30 -22.15 16.98
C SER A 130 3.28 -22.86 18.33
N ASP A 131 4.44 -23.28 18.83
CA ASP A 131 4.57 -23.83 20.19
C ASP A 131 4.19 -22.78 21.25
N ILE A 132 4.45 -21.50 20.98
CA ILE A 132 4.14 -20.39 21.92
C ILE A 132 2.62 -20.36 22.17
N LEU A 133 1.81 -20.34 21.13
CA LEU A 133 0.35 -20.23 21.27
C LEU A 133 -0.28 -21.52 21.77
N HIS A 134 0.25 -22.67 21.41
CA HIS A 134 -0.24 -23.95 21.91
C HIS A 134 0.01 -24.15 23.40
N HIS A 135 1.08 -23.63 23.95
CA HIS A 135 1.43 -23.80 25.37
C HIS A 135 1.04 -22.62 26.25
N LYS A 136 0.97 -21.41 25.72
CA LYS A 136 0.78 -20.18 26.50
C LYS A 136 -0.32 -19.26 25.98
N GLY A 137 -0.86 -19.54 24.78
CA GLY A 137 -1.94 -18.73 24.19
C GLY A 137 -3.20 -18.75 25.05
N GLY A 138 -3.87 -17.60 25.14
CA GLY A 138 -5.13 -17.50 25.88
C GLY A 138 -5.02 -17.47 27.40
N ALA A 139 -3.85 -17.22 27.96
CA ALA A 139 -3.67 -17.05 29.40
C ALA A 139 -4.43 -15.83 29.98
N ARG A 140 -4.76 -14.87 29.13
CA ARG A 140 -5.66 -13.73 29.45
C ARG A 140 -7.08 -14.07 29.08
N VAL A 141 -8.03 -13.52 29.85
CA VAL A 141 -9.47 -13.65 29.54
C VAL A 141 -9.78 -13.03 28.17
N GLN A 142 -9.15 -11.92 27.85
CA GLN A 142 -9.28 -11.24 26.54
C GLN A 142 -7.97 -10.54 26.19
N ASP A 143 -7.58 -10.66 24.92
CA ASP A 143 -6.52 -9.84 24.34
C ASP A 143 -7.02 -8.43 23.99
N ALA A 144 -6.10 -7.48 23.84
CA ALA A 144 -6.43 -6.13 23.37
C ALA A 144 -7.06 -6.18 21.95
N TYR A 145 -7.90 -5.20 21.63
CA TYR A 145 -8.57 -5.13 20.32
C TYR A 145 -7.60 -5.15 19.14
N SER A 146 -6.40 -4.59 19.31
CA SER A 146 -5.40 -4.58 18.26
C SER A 146 -4.94 -5.98 17.82
N PHE A 147 -5.17 -7.01 18.62
CA PHE A 147 -4.96 -8.41 18.31
C PHE A 147 -6.27 -9.12 17.98
N ARG A 148 -7.24 -9.14 18.91
CA ARG A 148 -8.46 -9.93 18.75
C ARG A 148 -9.44 -9.40 17.71
N CYS A 149 -9.39 -8.10 17.38
CA CYS A 149 -10.19 -7.50 16.32
C CYS A 149 -9.40 -7.30 15.02
N ALA A 150 -8.19 -7.87 14.90
CA ALA A 150 -7.40 -7.76 13.70
C ALA A 150 -8.10 -8.33 12.45
N PRO A 151 -8.82 -9.48 12.49
CA PRO A 151 -9.57 -9.94 11.32
C PRO A 151 -10.61 -8.94 10.82
N GLN A 152 -11.26 -8.21 11.73
CA GLN A 152 -12.26 -7.20 11.38
C GLN A 152 -11.61 -5.97 10.71
N VAL A 153 -10.49 -5.50 11.23
CA VAL A 153 -9.80 -4.29 10.71
C VAL A 153 -9.01 -4.61 9.46
N HIS A 154 -8.09 -5.58 9.50
CA HIS A 154 -7.31 -6.00 8.33
C HIS A 154 -8.24 -6.52 7.22
N GLY A 155 -9.34 -7.20 7.59
CA GLY A 155 -10.35 -7.68 6.65
C GLY A 155 -11.05 -6.54 5.91
N ALA A 156 -11.44 -5.47 6.61
CA ALA A 156 -12.02 -4.29 5.98
C ALA A 156 -11.05 -3.62 5.00
N VAL A 157 -9.74 -3.60 5.32
CA VAL A 157 -8.68 -3.12 4.43
C VAL A 157 -8.54 -4.02 3.19
N ASN A 158 -8.59 -5.35 3.37
CA ASN A 158 -8.57 -6.30 2.24
C ASN A 158 -9.81 -6.12 1.33
N ASP A 159 -11.00 -5.90 1.89
CA ASP A 159 -12.21 -5.63 1.10
C ASP A 159 -12.12 -4.30 0.34
N ALA A 160 -11.49 -3.28 0.92
CA ALA A 160 -11.19 -2.03 0.21
C ALA A 160 -10.19 -2.25 -0.94
N PHE A 161 -9.14 -3.03 -0.70
CA PHE A 161 -8.15 -3.39 -1.72
C PHE A 161 -8.76 -4.19 -2.88
N ASN A 162 -9.64 -5.14 -2.60
CA ASN A 162 -10.33 -5.91 -3.65
C ASN A 162 -11.19 -5.03 -4.57
N ARG A 163 -11.89 -4.03 -4.00
CA ARG A 163 -12.64 -3.04 -4.82
C ARG A 163 -11.70 -2.15 -5.64
N PHE A 164 -10.58 -1.78 -5.07
CA PHE A 164 -9.54 -1.00 -5.75
C PHE A 164 -8.90 -1.79 -6.91
N ASP A 165 -8.61 -3.07 -6.71
CA ASP A 165 -8.12 -3.99 -7.76
C ASP A 165 -9.12 -4.11 -8.91
N GLU A 166 -10.40 -4.36 -8.61
CA GLU A 166 -11.45 -4.47 -9.61
C GLU A 166 -11.59 -3.18 -10.44
N MET A 167 -11.61 -2.02 -9.77
CA MET A 167 -11.64 -0.72 -10.43
C MET A 167 -10.46 -0.55 -11.39
N LEU A 168 -9.23 -0.81 -10.92
CA LEU A 168 -8.03 -0.66 -11.75
C LEU A 168 -8.04 -1.58 -12.96
N ARG A 169 -8.45 -2.83 -12.79
CA ARG A 169 -8.54 -3.79 -13.90
C ARG A 169 -9.51 -3.32 -15.00
N ILE A 170 -10.59 -2.67 -14.62
CA ILE A 170 -11.54 -2.09 -15.57
C ILE A 170 -10.92 -0.85 -16.22
N GLU A 171 -10.42 0.09 -15.42
CA GLU A 171 -9.91 1.39 -15.88
C GLU A 171 -8.76 1.23 -16.88
N LEU A 172 -7.80 0.35 -16.58
CA LEU A 172 -6.63 0.08 -17.42
C LEU A 172 -6.98 -0.56 -18.79
N ASN A 173 -8.20 -1.09 -18.94
CA ASN A 173 -8.71 -1.67 -20.18
C ASN A 173 -9.82 -0.83 -20.83
N SER A 174 -10.01 0.40 -20.37
CA SER A 174 -11.09 1.28 -20.80
C SER A 174 -10.63 2.31 -21.82
N ALA A 175 -11.55 2.74 -22.69
CA ALA A 175 -11.35 3.91 -23.54
C ALA A 175 -11.78 5.17 -22.76
N THR A 176 -10.78 5.95 -22.32
CA THR A 176 -10.98 7.13 -21.47
C THR A 176 -10.81 8.47 -22.21
N ASP A 177 -10.81 8.43 -23.53
CA ASP A 177 -10.69 9.61 -24.39
C ASP A 177 -12.07 10.26 -24.68
N ASN A 178 -12.08 11.47 -25.23
CA ASN A 178 -13.26 12.21 -25.73
C ASN A 178 -12.84 13.13 -26.90
N PRO A 179 -13.63 13.14 -28.02
CA PRO A 179 -14.75 12.27 -28.33
C PRO A 179 -14.31 10.85 -28.68
N LEU A 180 -15.18 9.88 -28.49
CA LEU A 180 -14.97 8.52 -29.00
C LEU A 180 -15.48 8.40 -30.43
N ILE A 181 -14.82 7.53 -31.20
CA ILE A 181 -15.16 7.25 -32.61
C ILE A 181 -15.61 5.81 -32.69
N PHE A 182 -16.85 5.61 -33.14
CA PHE A 182 -17.44 4.28 -33.33
C PHE A 182 -17.70 4.02 -34.83
N PRO A 183 -17.59 2.78 -35.29
CA PRO A 183 -18.10 2.42 -36.60
C PRO A 183 -19.62 2.73 -36.70
N SER A 184 -20.08 3.35 -37.78
CA SER A 184 -21.51 3.58 -37.93
C SER A 184 -22.24 2.27 -38.22
N PRO A 185 -23.29 1.93 -37.43
CA PRO A 185 -24.07 0.69 -37.69
C PRO A 185 -24.84 0.71 -39.02
N ASP A 186 -25.23 1.91 -39.46
CA ASP A 186 -26.10 2.07 -40.62
C ASP A 186 -25.35 2.28 -41.94
N GLN A 187 -24.03 2.65 -41.87
CA GLN A 187 -23.22 2.95 -43.06
C GLN A 187 -21.83 2.32 -42.96
N PRO A 188 -21.62 1.13 -43.59
CA PRO A 188 -20.32 0.49 -43.63
C PRO A 188 -19.21 1.42 -44.15
N GLY A 189 -18.12 1.56 -43.39
CA GLY A 189 -16.98 2.44 -43.71
C GLY A 189 -17.14 3.90 -43.25
N SER A 190 -18.27 4.28 -42.66
CA SER A 190 -18.43 5.56 -41.96
C SER A 190 -18.30 5.42 -40.45
N HIS A 191 -18.13 6.55 -39.75
CA HIS A 191 -17.89 6.61 -38.32
C HIS A 191 -18.80 7.64 -37.66
N GLU A 192 -19.21 7.34 -36.44
CA GLU A 192 -19.91 8.27 -35.56
C GLU A 192 -18.94 8.85 -34.54
N VAL A 193 -18.97 10.18 -34.37
CA VAL A 193 -18.17 10.91 -33.39
C VAL A 193 -19.04 11.25 -32.19
N VAL A 194 -18.77 10.67 -31.05
CA VAL A 194 -19.59 10.78 -29.84
C VAL A 194 -18.86 11.54 -28.75
N SER A 195 -19.35 12.74 -28.40
CA SER A 195 -18.90 13.49 -27.25
C SER A 195 -19.49 12.90 -25.96
N GLN A 196 -18.64 12.63 -24.96
CA GLN A 196 -19.04 11.94 -23.73
C GLN A 196 -18.08 12.30 -22.58
N GLY A 197 -18.14 11.62 -21.44
CA GLY A 197 -17.42 11.96 -20.20
C GLY A 197 -16.47 10.88 -19.66
N ASN A 198 -16.05 9.88 -20.46
CA ASN A 198 -15.19 8.78 -19.98
C ASN A 198 -13.79 9.21 -19.52
N PHE A 199 -13.40 10.43 -19.80
CA PHE A 199 -12.17 11.04 -19.31
C PHE A 199 -12.24 11.44 -17.83
N HIS A 200 -13.43 11.44 -17.21
CA HIS A 200 -13.62 11.91 -15.84
C HIS A 200 -13.10 10.90 -14.82
N GLY A 201 -12.08 11.27 -14.06
CA GLY A 201 -11.36 10.37 -13.15
C GLY A 201 -12.03 10.12 -11.80
N GLU A 202 -13.34 10.39 -11.62
CA GLU A 202 -14.02 10.27 -10.31
C GLU A 202 -13.92 8.88 -9.71
N ILE A 203 -14.08 7.84 -10.53
CA ILE A 203 -14.00 6.46 -10.05
C ILE A 203 -12.60 6.12 -9.50
N VAL A 204 -11.55 6.64 -10.13
CA VAL A 204 -10.17 6.47 -9.66
C VAL A 204 -9.96 7.25 -8.36
N ALA A 205 -10.43 8.51 -8.31
CA ALA A 205 -10.29 9.40 -7.16
C ALA A 205 -10.90 8.79 -5.89
N LEU A 206 -12.17 8.39 -5.95
CA LEU A 206 -12.90 7.82 -4.80
C LEU A 206 -12.28 6.50 -4.31
N ASN A 207 -11.83 5.63 -5.23
CA ASN A 207 -11.18 4.38 -4.84
C ASN A 207 -9.80 4.62 -4.22
N CYS A 208 -9.00 5.56 -4.73
CA CYS A 208 -7.72 5.95 -4.13
C CYS A 208 -7.89 6.56 -2.74
N ASP A 209 -8.87 7.43 -2.54
CA ASP A 209 -9.18 8.02 -1.24
C ASP A 209 -9.66 6.98 -0.23
N SER A 210 -10.55 6.07 -0.66
CA SER A 210 -11.00 4.94 0.16
C SER A 210 -9.83 4.05 0.60
N MET A 211 -8.88 3.78 -0.31
CA MET A 211 -7.70 2.99 0.00
C MET A 211 -6.72 3.73 0.92
N SER A 212 -6.58 5.06 0.77
CA SER A 212 -5.77 5.90 1.67
C SER A 212 -6.30 5.86 3.10
N LEU A 213 -7.62 5.93 3.30
CA LEU A 213 -8.25 5.75 4.60
C LEU A 213 -8.02 4.35 5.17
N ALA A 214 -8.17 3.31 4.35
CA ALA A 214 -7.94 1.93 4.76
C ALA A 214 -6.48 1.70 5.20
N MET A 215 -5.51 2.27 4.51
CA MET A 215 -4.09 2.22 4.91
C MET A 215 -3.83 2.88 6.27
N PHE A 216 -4.46 4.02 6.53
CA PHE A 216 -4.36 4.68 7.83
C PHE A 216 -4.86 3.78 8.96
N GLU A 217 -6.01 3.13 8.79
CA GLU A 217 -6.56 2.19 9.79
C GLU A 217 -5.64 0.99 10.03
N LEU A 218 -5.04 0.43 8.97
CA LEU A 218 -4.05 -0.64 9.09
C LEU A 218 -2.81 -0.21 9.87
N ALA A 219 -2.29 0.98 9.57
CA ALA A 219 -1.14 1.56 10.29
C ALA A 219 -1.49 1.89 11.75
N SER A 220 -2.70 2.38 12.00
CA SER A 220 -3.18 2.73 13.35
C SER A 220 -3.27 1.49 14.24
N ILE A 221 -3.86 0.40 13.78
CA ILE A 221 -3.95 -0.84 14.56
C ILE A 221 -2.56 -1.47 14.75
N SER A 222 -1.65 -1.35 13.78
CA SER A 222 -0.25 -1.77 13.88
C SER A 222 0.47 -1.04 15.01
N GLU A 223 0.38 0.29 15.06
CA GLU A 223 1.00 1.09 16.11
C GLU A 223 0.44 0.76 17.51
N ARG A 224 -0.87 0.48 17.63
CA ARG A 224 -1.45 0.01 18.90
C ARG A 224 -0.87 -1.32 19.38
N ARG A 225 -0.46 -2.21 18.49
CA ARG A 225 0.25 -3.45 18.87
C ARG A 225 1.66 -3.18 19.40
N MET A 226 2.36 -2.19 18.85
CA MET A 226 3.68 -1.76 19.39
C MET A 226 3.54 -1.28 20.83
N ASP A 227 2.53 -0.44 21.12
CA ASP A 227 2.21 0.01 22.45
C ASP A 227 1.94 -1.16 23.43
N GLN A 228 1.26 -2.22 22.97
CA GLN A 228 1.02 -3.42 23.77
C GLN A 228 2.29 -4.24 24.04
N MET A 229 3.29 -4.20 23.17
CA MET A 229 4.55 -4.95 23.34
C MET A 229 5.59 -4.19 24.16
N LEU A 230 5.61 -2.87 24.08
CA LEU A 230 6.63 -2.02 24.69
C LEU A 230 6.32 -1.61 26.14
N ASP A 231 5.04 -1.65 26.54
CA ASP A 231 4.62 -1.34 27.92
C ASP A 231 4.77 -2.58 28.82
N PRO A 232 5.62 -2.54 29.86
CA PRO A 232 5.85 -3.68 30.74
C PRO A 232 4.59 -4.12 31.52
N ALA A 233 3.71 -3.18 31.85
CA ALA A 233 2.47 -3.51 32.58
C ALA A 233 1.51 -4.36 31.72
N ARG A 234 1.61 -4.23 30.38
CA ARG A 234 0.79 -4.96 29.42
C ARG A 234 1.50 -6.21 28.92
N SER A 235 2.78 -6.09 28.59
CA SER A 235 3.56 -7.18 27.99
C SER A 235 4.11 -8.18 29.00
N GLY A 236 4.45 -7.75 30.18
CA GLY A 236 5.26 -8.51 31.11
C GLY A 236 6.75 -8.59 30.68
N LEU A 237 7.14 -7.87 29.63
CA LEU A 237 8.49 -7.77 29.11
C LEU A 237 9.21 -6.54 29.72
N PRO A 238 10.54 -6.45 29.58
CA PRO A 238 11.26 -5.23 30.00
C PRO A 238 10.71 -3.98 29.30
N ALA A 239 10.69 -2.84 29.98
CA ALA A 239 10.22 -1.59 29.42
C ALA A 239 10.96 -1.27 28.13
N PHE A 240 10.20 -1.02 27.04
CA PHE A 240 10.72 -0.76 25.69
C PHE A 240 11.66 -1.85 25.14
N LEU A 241 11.63 -3.05 25.72
CA LEU A 241 12.54 -4.17 25.41
C LEU A 241 14.01 -3.84 25.64
N ALA A 242 14.28 -2.88 26.50
CA ALA A 242 15.64 -2.50 26.90
C ALA A 242 16.28 -3.60 27.75
N LYS A 243 17.60 -3.85 27.56
CA LYS A 243 18.34 -4.82 28.33
C LYS A 243 18.50 -4.36 29.80
N ASP A 244 18.75 -3.07 29.99
CA ASP A 244 18.84 -2.41 31.29
C ASP A 244 17.85 -1.24 31.34
N SER A 245 16.61 -1.56 31.70
CA SER A 245 15.53 -0.57 31.77
C SER A 245 15.83 0.50 32.81
N GLY A 246 15.79 1.77 32.43
CA GLY A 246 16.13 2.93 33.26
C GLY A 246 17.49 3.52 32.92
N LEU A 247 18.41 2.76 32.33
CA LEU A 247 19.65 3.23 31.74
C LEU A 247 19.56 3.33 30.19
N GLU A 248 18.90 2.38 29.59
CA GLU A 248 18.71 2.27 28.13
C GLU A 248 17.30 2.65 27.77
N SER A 249 17.13 3.21 26.54
CA SER A 249 15.84 3.57 25.95
C SER A 249 15.20 2.42 25.16
N GLY A 250 15.98 1.40 24.78
CA GLY A 250 15.52 0.27 23.99
C GLY A 250 14.90 0.69 22.67
N LEU A 251 13.69 0.20 22.38
CA LEU A 251 12.94 0.51 21.16
C LEU A 251 11.89 1.63 21.33
N MET A 252 11.97 2.43 22.40
CA MET A 252 11.04 3.54 22.63
C MET A 252 10.95 4.47 21.40
N ILE A 253 12.09 4.89 20.86
CA ILE A 253 12.13 5.85 19.71
C ILE A 253 11.65 5.20 18.40
N VAL A 254 11.67 3.88 18.29
CA VAL A 254 11.06 3.18 17.13
C VAL A 254 9.54 3.39 17.12
N GLN A 255 8.87 3.35 18.26
CA GLN A 255 7.44 3.68 18.35
C GLN A 255 7.17 5.16 18.03
N TYR A 256 8.02 6.09 18.44
CA TYR A 256 7.91 7.51 18.07
C TYR A 256 8.02 7.68 16.55
N SER A 257 8.92 6.96 15.90
CA SER A 257 9.05 6.98 14.43
C SER A 257 7.78 6.46 13.75
N ALA A 258 7.21 5.37 14.25
CA ALA A 258 5.93 4.85 13.76
C ALA A 258 4.79 5.87 13.97
N GLY A 259 4.70 6.51 15.13
CA GLY A 259 3.73 7.55 15.42
C GLY A 259 3.84 8.77 14.49
N SER A 260 5.07 9.16 14.12
CA SER A 260 5.28 10.24 13.15
C SER A 260 4.79 9.86 11.75
N SER A 261 5.11 8.65 11.26
CA SER A 261 4.60 8.14 9.96
C SER A 261 3.08 7.97 9.97
N LEU A 262 2.50 7.58 11.12
CA LEU A 262 1.05 7.50 11.30
C LEU A 262 0.39 8.87 11.23
N ALA A 263 0.99 9.93 11.78
CA ALA A 263 0.48 11.30 11.69
C ALA A 263 0.43 11.80 10.23
N GLU A 264 1.45 11.47 9.42
CA GLU A 264 1.44 11.75 7.98
C GLU A 264 0.28 11.00 7.27
N LEU A 265 0.10 9.70 7.57
CA LEU A 265 -1.00 8.91 7.03
C LEU A 265 -2.38 9.46 7.43
N HIS A 266 -2.51 9.99 8.65
CA HIS A 266 -3.74 10.65 9.09
C HIS A 266 -4.08 11.86 8.19
N GLY A 267 -3.10 12.70 7.87
CA GLY A 267 -3.27 13.79 6.91
C GLY A 267 -3.63 13.30 5.50
N GLN A 268 -3.10 12.15 5.10
CA GLN A 268 -3.37 11.53 3.79
C GLN A 268 -4.73 10.81 3.73
N ALA A 269 -5.32 10.44 4.85
CA ALA A 269 -6.66 9.84 4.93
C ALA A 269 -7.80 10.85 4.64
N THR A 270 -7.49 12.17 4.60
CA THR A 270 -8.46 13.17 4.17
C THR A 270 -8.69 13.07 2.66
N PRO A 271 -9.94 12.82 2.20
CA PRO A 271 -10.25 12.65 0.79
C PRO A 271 -9.84 13.85 -0.08
N ARG A 272 -9.13 13.61 -1.17
CA ARG A 272 -8.76 14.63 -2.16
C ARG A 272 -9.88 14.88 -3.15
N SER A 273 -10.69 13.88 -3.44
CA SER A 273 -11.89 13.98 -4.29
C SER A 273 -12.99 14.88 -3.69
N ALA A 274 -12.95 15.13 -2.38
CA ALA A 274 -13.91 16.02 -1.72
C ALA A 274 -13.76 17.52 -2.08
N PHE A 275 -12.82 17.85 -2.98
CA PHE A 275 -12.59 19.21 -3.47
C PHE A 275 -12.82 19.28 -4.98
N SER A 276 -13.67 20.20 -5.43
CA SER A 276 -13.89 20.49 -6.84
C SER A 276 -13.85 21.99 -7.11
N THR A 277 -13.49 22.38 -8.34
CA THR A 277 -13.40 23.77 -8.76
C THR A 277 -13.71 23.91 -10.24
N SER A 278 -14.52 24.89 -10.63
CA SER A 278 -14.88 25.16 -12.02
C SER A 278 -13.69 25.73 -12.82
N LYS A 279 -13.48 25.19 -14.03
CA LYS A 279 -12.46 25.61 -15.00
C LYS A 279 -13.08 25.81 -16.40
N SER A 280 -12.25 26.20 -17.38
CA SER A 280 -12.63 26.32 -18.79
C SER A 280 -13.89 27.17 -18.98
N ALA A 281 -13.95 28.35 -18.32
CA ALA A 281 -15.10 29.27 -18.36
C ALA A 281 -16.43 28.61 -17.95
N GLY A 282 -16.38 27.60 -17.04
CA GLY A 282 -17.55 26.89 -16.54
C GLY A 282 -17.92 25.64 -17.31
N GLN A 283 -17.17 25.28 -18.35
CA GLN A 283 -17.38 24.04 -19.08
C GLN A 283 -16.98 22.83 -18.25
N ASP A 284 -15.84 22.92 -17.54
CA ASP A 284 -15.34 21.92 -16.59
C ASP A 284 -15.81 22.31 -15.18
N ASP A 285 -17.09 22.25 -14.90
CA ASP A 285 -17.70 22.76 -13.66
C ASP A 285 -17.58 21.78 -12.47
N HIS A 286 -17.22 20.52 -12.73
CA HIS A 286 -16.90 19.50 -11.73
C HIS A 286 -15.65 18.70 -12.15
N VAL A 287 -14.68 18.58 -11.22
CA VAL A 287 -13.40 17.90 -11.46
C VAL A 287 -13.13 16.87 -10.37
N SER A 288 -12.50 15.74 -10.72
CA SER A 288 -12.36 14.59 -9.84
C SER A 288 -11.22 14.67 -8.81
N MET A 289 -10.18 15.48 -9.08
CA MET A 289 -8.91 15.47 -8.35
C MET A 289 -8.20 14.08 -8.34
N GLY A 290 -8.47 13.22 -9.32
CA GLY A 290 -7.99 11.84 -9.38
C GLY A 290 -6.48 11.71 -9.34
N ALA A 291 -5.73 12.56 -10.04
CA ALA A 291 -4.27 12.55 -10.02
C ALA A 291 -3.71 12.88 -8.62
N THR A 292 -4.36 13.81 -7.89
CA THR A 292 -3.97 14.15 -6.51
C THR A 292 -4.29 13.02 -5.55
N ALA A 293 -5.46 12.39 -5.66
CA ALA A 293 -5.86 11.26 -4.84
C ALA A 293 -4.94 10.04 -5.05
N ALA A 294 -4.65 9.70 -6.31
CA ALA A 294 -3.78 8.57 -6.65
C ALA A 294 -2.32 8.80 -6.21
N TRP A 295 -1.81 10.02 -6.36
CA TRP A 295 -0.49 10.37 -5.83
C TRP A 295 -0.43 10.32 -4.31
N ASN A 296 -1.46 10.81 -3.63
CA ASN A 296 -1.59 10.76 -2.17
C ASN A 296 -1.55 9.31 -1.67
N LEU A 297 -2.28 8.41 -2.32
CA LEU A 297 -2.24 6.98 -2.05
C LEU A 297 -0.83 6.41 -2.22
N LEU A 298 -0.17 6.67 -3.36
CA LEU A 298 1.17 6.16 -3.66
C LEU A 298 2.21 6.58 -2.61
N VAL A 299 2.18 7.84 -2.18
CA VAL A 299 3.09 8.34 -1.12
C VAL A 299 2.77 7.69 0.22
N GLY A 300 1.48 7.46 0.51
CA GLY A 300 1.02 6.80 1.73
C GLY A 300 1.55 5.38 1.90
N VAL A 301 1.74 4.63 0.81
CA VAL A 301 2.30 3.27 0.86
C VAL A 301 3.67 3.24 1.53
N HIS A 302 4.52 4.23 1.27
CA HIS A 302 5.83 4.34 1.94
C HIS A 302 5.69 4.55 3.45
N ARG A 303 4.73 5.37 3.89
CA ARG A 303 4.47 5.61 5.31
C ARG A 303 3.94 4.35 6.01
N LEU A 304 3.03 3.62 5.34
CA LEU A 304 2.55 2.33 5.84
C LEU A 304 3.72 1.33 6.02
N SER A 305 4.61 1.22 5.03
CA SER A 305 5.76 0.32 5.12
C SER A 305 6.71 0.67 6.27
N GLU A 306 6.87 1.96 6.60
CA GLU A 306 7.66 2.42 7.74
C GLU A 306 7.02 2.00 9.07
N VAL A 307 5.70 2.17 9.22
CA VAL A 307 4.97 1.72 10.42
C VAL A 307 5.09 0.21 10.59
N LEU A 308 4.86 -0.56 9.52
CA LEU A 308 4.97 -2.02 9.56
C LEU A 308 6.40 -2.50 9.85
N ALA A 309 7.43 -1.80 9.36
CA ALA A 309 8.83 -2.11 9.68
C ALA A 309 9.13 -1.89 11.18
N CYS A 310 8.55 -0.87 11.79
CA CYS A 310 8.66 -0.62 13.23
C CYS A 310 8.00 -1.75 14.05
N GLU A 311 6.76 -2.13 13.70
CA GLU A 311 6.08 -3.26 14.35
C GLU A 311 6.89 -4.56 14.20
N LEU A 312 7.37 -4.84 12.99
CA LEU A 312 8.17 -6.02 12.70
C LEU A 312 9.42 -6.11 13.57
N LEU A 313 10.19 -5.01 13.70
CA LEU A 313 11.38 -4.98 14.54
C LEU A 313 11.02 -5.23 16.01
N ILE A 314 9.99 -4.55 16.52
CA ILE A 314 9.52 -4.70 17.90
C ILE A 314 9.04 -6.13 18.17
N ALA A 315 8.28 -6.74 17.27
CA ALA A 315 7.83 -8.11 17.40
C ALA A 315 9.00 -9.11 17.43
N CYS A 316 9.98 -8.96 16.53
CA CYS A 316 11.18 -9.80 16.51
C CYS A 316 12.02 -9.66 17.80
N GLU A 317 12.11 -8.47 18.38
CA GLU A 317 12.82 -8.29 19.68
C GLU A 317 12.00 -8.85 20.84
N SER A 318 10.67 -8.70 20.83
CA SER A 318 9.78 -9.27 21.83
C SER A 318 9.85 -10.81 21.88
N LEU A 319 9.92 -11.47 20.73
CA LEU A 319 10.05 -12.93 20.62
C LEU A 319 11.31 -13.50 21.26
N ARG A 320 12.38 -12.69 21.45
CA ARG A 320 13.61 -13.14 22.12
C ARG A 320 13.42 -13.43 23.62
N HIS A 321 12.33 -12.99 24.22
CA HIS A 321 12.03 -13.20 25.63
C HIS A 321 11.27 -14.51 25.92
N THR A 322 11.09 -15.36 24.91
CA THR A 322 10.56 -16.73 25.08
C THR A 322 11.57 -17.78 24.65
N SER A 323 11.54 -18.95 25.28
CA SER A 323 12.32 -20.13 24.87
C SER A 323 11.53 -21.08 23.96
N LEU A 324 10.23 -20.84 23.77
CA LEU A 324 9.37 -21.63 22.88
C LEU A 324 9.56 -21.13 21.46
N LYS A 325 9.38 -22.04 20.50
CA LYS A 325 9.44 -21.72 19.07
C LYS A 325 8.14 -21.07 18.62
N SER A 326 8.26 -20.10 17.77
CA SER A 326 7.16 -19.55 17.00
C SER A 326 6.77 -20.49 15.85
N SER A 327 5.77 -20.14 15.06
CA SER A 327 5.44 -20.90 13.87
C SER A 327 6.54 -20.84 12.81
N SER A 328 6.56 -21.81 11.90
CA SER A 328 7.54 -21.88 10.81
C SER A 328 7.54 -20.60 9.95
N TYR A 329 6.37 -20.02 9.71
CA TYR A 329 6.25 -18.73 9.00
C TYR A 329 6.93 -17.59 9.76
N VAL A 330 6.69 -17.48 11.06
CA VAL A 330 7.25 -16.41 11.90
C VAL A 330 8.75 -16.61 12.10
N GLU A 331 9.23 -17.84 12.30
CA GLU A 331 10.66 -18.14 12.36
C GLU A 331 11.37 -17.76 11.05
N GLY A 332 10.77 -18.09 9.91
CA GLY A 332 11.25 -17.66 8.59
C GLY A 332 11.30 -16.15 8.45
N LEU A 333 10.26 -15.43 8.91
CA LEU A 333 10.24 -13.95 8.93
C LEU A 333 11.35 -13.39 9.81
N VAL A 334 11.52 -13.92 11.03
CA VAL A 334 12.60 -13.51 11.95
C VAL A 334 13.96 -13.73 11.30
N ALA A 335 14.19 -14.88 10.66
CA ALA A 335 15.44 -15.14 9.96
C ALA A 335 15.72 -14.12 8.84
N LEU A 336 14.69 -13.73 8.07
CA LEU A 336 14.81 -12.67 7.06
C LEU A 336 15.14 -11.30 7.69
N VAL A 337 14.49 -10.94 8.79
CA VAL A 337 14.78 -9.70 9.51
C VAL A 337 16.23 -9.68 10.01
N ARG A 338 16.76 -10.81 10.50
CA ARG A 338 18.14 -10.91 11.00
C ARG A 338 19.21 -10.78 9.90
N THR A 339 18.85 -10.86 8.64
CA THR A 339 19.77 -10.48 7.53
C THR A 339 19.96 -8.96 7.39
N ILE A 340 19.09 -8.16 8.02
CA ILE A 340 19.10 -6.68 7.93
C ILE A 340 19.36 -6.04 9.30
N ALA A 341 18.72 -6.55 10.34
CA ALA A 341 18.74 -5.99 11.70
C ALA A 341 19.24 -7.03 12.71
N GLU A 342 20.39 -6.78 13.28
CA GLU A 342 20.92 -7.63 14.36
C GLU A 342 20.07 -7.52 15.63
N PRO A 343 20.05 -8.55 16.48
CA PRO A 343 19.41 -8.49 17.78
C PRO A 343 19.88 -7.30 18.61
N LEU A 344 18.94 -6.64 19.29
CA LEU A 344 19.28 -5.53 20.18
C LEU A 344 20.09 -6.03 21.38
N ASN A 345 21.26 -5.45 21.60
CA ASN A 345 22.12 -5.74 22.73
C ASN A 345 22.70 -4.43 23.29
N GLY A 346 21.83 -3.62 23.92
CA GLY A 346 22.10 -2.25 24.29
C GLY A 346 21.62 -1.24 23.24
N ASP A 347 21.55 0.03 23.63
CA ASP A 347 21.08 1.11 22.76
C ASP A 347 22.00 1.31 21.55
N ARG A 348 21.40 1.43 20.37
CA ARG A 348 22.08 1.74 19.11
C ARG A 348 21.14 2.41 18.12
N SER A 349 21.69 3.02 17.09
CA SER A 349 20.87 3.57 16.00
C SER A 349 20.29 2.47 15.14
N THR A 350 18.96 2.38 15.07
CA THR A 350 18.21 1.44 14.21
C THR A 350 17.75 2.06 12.89
N SER A 351 18.05 3.34 12.66
CA SER A 351 17.51 4.12 11.53
C SER A 351 17.81 3.52 10.14
N LYS A 352 19.02 2.99 9.93
CA LYS A 352 19.40 2.35 8.65
C LYS A 352 18.64 1.04 8.43
N GLU A 353 18.49 0.26 9.50
CA GLU A 353 17.78 -1.02 9.48
C GLU A 353 16.30 -0.82 9.19
N LEU A 354 15.64 0.11 9.90
CA LEU A 354 14.22 0.43 9.65
C LEU A 354 13.96 0.85 8.22
N ARG A 355 14.79 1.75 7.66
CA ARG A 355 14.65 2.13 6.24
C ARG A 355 14.82 0.94 5.30
N LYS A 356 15.77 0.05 5.59
CA LYS A 356 16.00 -1.14 4.77
C LYS A 356 14.86 -2.13 4.91
N LEU A 357 14.33 -2.35 6.13
CA LEU A 357 13.15 -3.19 6.37
C LEU A 357 11.93 -2.65 5.61
N ALA A 358 11.61 -1.36 5.73
CA ALA A 358 10.49 -0.73 5.04
C ALA A 358 10.59 -0.88 3.51
N SER A 359 11.77 -0.60 2.94
CA SER A 359 12.04 -0.78 1.52
C SER A 359 11.91 -2.23 1.09
N THR A 360 12.37 -3.17 1.90
CA THR A 360 12.33 -4.61 1.58
C THR A 360 10.92 -5.16 1.66
N LEU A 361 10.11 -4.72 2.62
CA LEU A 361 8.68 -5.09 2.72
C LEU A 361 7.90 -4.72 1.44
N MET A 362 8.22 -3.57 0.82
CA MET A 362 7.56 -3.15 -0.42
C MET A 362 8.04 -3.92 -1.66
N ASN A 363 9.32 -4.29 -1.73
CA ASN A 363 9.92 -4.71 -3.00
C ASN A 363 10.80 -5.96 -2.89
N GLY A 364 10.94 -6.55 -1.71
CA GLY A 364 11.97 -7.54 -1.43
C GLY A 364 11.61 -9.00 -1.72
N GLY A 365 10.39 -9.29 -2.15
CA GLY A 365 9.96 -10.67 -2.42
C GLY A 365 9.93 -11.58 -1.19
N TRP A 366 9.91 -11.02 0.02
CA TRP A 366 9.87 -11.80 1.26
C TRP A 366 8.63 -12.68 1.37
N LEU A 367 7.49 -12.17 0.93
CA LEU A 367 6.25 -12.95 0.91
C LEU A 367 6.40 -14.20 0.03
N ALA A 368 6.90 -14.03 -1.20
CA ALA A 368 7.11 -15.16 -2.13
C ALA A 368 8.09 -16.20 -1.54
N ARG A 369 9.14 -15.75 -0.84
CA ARG A 369 10.09 -16.65 -0.18
C ARG A 369 9.45 -17.40 0.98
N LEU A 370 8.71 -16.72 1.85
CA LEU A 370 8.00 -17.36 2.98
C LEU A 370 6.97 -18.38 2.48
N GLU A 371 6.23 -18.04 1.42
CA GLU A 371 5.26 -18.96 0.80
C GLU A 371 5.92 -20.17 0.11
N ALA A 372 7.09 -19.98 -0.47
CA ALA A 372 7.84 -21.10 -1.08
C ALA A 372 8.32 -22.12 -0.03
N GLU A 373 8.68 -21.64 1.16
CA GLU A 373 9.17 -22.47 2.26
C GLU A 373 8.04 -23.11 3.09
N ASN A 374 6.88 -22.42 3.23
CA ASN A 374 5.82 -22.80 4.18
C ASN A 374 4.44 -23.05 3.54
N GLY A 375 4.30 -22.84 2.23
CA GLY A 375 3.03 -22.98 1.51
C GLY A 375 2.31 -21.65 1.29
N ARG A 376 1.42 -21.60 0.30
CA ARG A 376 0.68 -20.36 -0.05
C ARG A 376 -0.32 -19.96 1.01
N LEU A 377 -0.40 -18.67 1.26
CA LEU A 377 -1.39 -18.05 2.14
C LEU A 377 -2.72 -17.80 1.40
N PRO A 378 -3.87 -17.87 2.10
CA PRO A 378 -5.17 -17.45 1.57
C PRO A 378 -5.15 -16.00 1.05
N ARG A 379 -5.78 -15.77 -0.12
CA ARG A 379 -5.89 -14.44 -0.76
C ARG A 379 -7.30 -13.88 -0.67
#